data_e29903565feef65d70e77f050f9a6286
#
_entry.id   e29903565feef65d70e77f050f9a6286
#
_cell.length_a   1.000
_cell.length_b   1.000
_cell.length_c   1.000
_cell.angle_alpha   90.00
_cell.angle_beta   90.00
_cell.angle_gamma   90.00
#
_symmetry.space_group_name_H-M   'P 1'
#
loop_
_entity.id
_entity.type
_entity.pdbx_description
1 polymer ?
#
loop_
_entity_poly.entity_id
_entity_poly.type
_entity_poly.pdbx_seq_one_letter_code
_entity_poly.pdbx_strand_id
1 'polypeptide(L)'
;MAQVNTAKVTITPLRISTMTVTGHIGTKIDIPKLWAAIPVMPYWCLAEGILKMEHNMNKKGMCRHDIMLKRKKQKKKFYNQATIIVRLGTNENEWKEVNVKLFSNGGVQMTGILSEEMGKQSIMVLLRTLKEKVPDAAYKEIFPPTPAYPEPVLYRYAIQLVNSDYSIGVPVRRDRLHKIFVQNYKLFSTFESDIYQGVNTKYFVNEKRPLTTMPGLCGCPTLCSGSGTGTELGSCKTVTIAPFQTGKLIITGARTLAQIQEAYEYVNMIITKHAEEIIRPLPPSRPMPEKIVSKKNESRWITHPSPRHMQEFTFVTA
;
A
#
# COMPACT_ATOMS: atom_id res chain seq x y z
N MET A 1 12.17 45.16 11.72
CA MET A 1 11.85 43.88 12.35
C MET A 1 11.11 43.05 11.33
N ALA A 2 11.74 42.01 10.78
CA ALA A 2 11.08 41.15 9.82
C ALA A 2 9.99 40.33 10.55
N GLN A 3 8.75 40.42 10.10
CA GLN A 3 7.68 39.57 10.60
C GLN A 3 8.06 38.11 10.31
N VAL A 4 8.40 37.38 11.35
CA VAL A 4 8.55 35.91 11.25
C VAL A 4 7.16 35.35 11.00
N ASN A 5 6.89 35.01 9.76
CA ASN A 5 5.66 34.37 9.36
C ASN A 5 5.69 32.96 9.98
N THR A 6 5.11 32.79 11.18
CA THR A 6 5.02 31.52 11.88
C THR A 6 4.06 30.62 11.10
N ALA A 7 4.62 29.73 10.28
CA ALA A 7 3.84 28.75 9.54
C ALA A 7 3.00 27.90 10.53
N LYS A 8 1.69 27.97 10.42
CA LYS A 8 0.75 27.26 11.29
C LYS A 8 0.69 25.78 10.88
N VAL A 9 0.79 24.87 11.84
CA VAL A 9 0.57 23.44 11.62
C VAL A 9 -0.88 23.22 11.15
N THR A 10 -1.03 22.55 10.01
CA THR A 10 -2.33 22.20 9.44
C THR A 10 -2.35 20.68 9.19
N ILE A 11 -2.96 19.96 10.13
CA ILE A 11 -3.00 18.49 10.11
C ILE A 11 -4.10 18.03 9.15
N THR A 12 -3.71 17.28 8.12
CA THR A 12 -4.69 16.65 7.21
C THR A 12 -5.29 15.38 7.83
N PRO A 13 -6.49 14.99 7.41
CA PRO A 13 -7.05 13.71 7.79
C PRO A 13 -6.10 12.54 7.44
N LEU A 14 -6.15 11.52 8.28
CA LEU A 14 -5.42 10.27 8.07
C LEU A 14 -5.96 9.54 6.83
N ARG A 15 -5.08 9.11 5.94
CA ARG A 15 -5.42 8.36 4.75
C ARG A 15 -4.82 6.95 4.81
N ILE A 16 -5.63 5.93 4.62
CA ILE A 16 -5.12 4.56 4.43
C ILE A 16 -4.49 4.47 3.04
N SER A 17 -3.19 4.21 3.00
CA SER A 17 -2.43 4.10 1.75
C SER A 17 -2.43 2.67 1.21
N THR A 18 -2.38 1.66 2.09
CA THR A 18 -2.53 0.26 1.72
C THR A 18 -2.71 -0.65 2.93
N MET A 19 -3.38 -1.77 2.74
CA MET A 19 -3.46 -2.87 3.70
C MET A 19 -2.86 -4.14 3.13
N THR A 20 -2.32 -4.98 4.01
CA THR A 20 -2.00 -6.38 3.74
C THR A 20 -2.93 -7.25 4.56
N VAL A 21 -3.60 -8.16 3.91
CA VAL A 21 -4.51 -9.11 4.56
C VAL A 21 -4.16 -10.53 4.18
N THR A 22 -4.53 -11.46 5.06
CA THR A 22 -4.44 -12.89 4.80
C THR A 22 -5.81 -13.52 4.99
N GLY A 23 -5.99 -14.69 4.39
CA GLY A 23 -7.20 -15.49 4.51
C GLY A 23 -6.93 -16.91 4.05
N HIS A 24 -8.00 -17.68 3.93
CA HIS A 24 -7.96 -19.04 3.40
C HIS A 24 -9.24 -19.31 2.62
N ILE A 25 -9.17 -20.12 1.56
CA ILE A 25 -10.33 -20.39 0.69
C ILE A 25 -11.00 -21.77 0.96
N GLY A 26 -10.68 -22.43 2.06
CA GLY A 26 -11.34 -23.66 2.49
C GLY A 26 -10.77 -24.95 1.88
N THR A 27 -10.06 -24.86 0.78
CA THR A 27 -9.52 -26.03 0.06
C THR A 27 -8.08 -25.80 -0.37
N LYS A 28 -7.38 -26.87 -0.73
CA LYS A 28 -6.08 -26.80 -1.41
C LYS A 28 -6.25 -26.24 -2.83
N ILE A 29 -5.16 -25.75 -3.39
CA ILE A 29 -5.12 -25.22 -4.75
C ILE A 29 -4.07 -25.97 -5.55
N ASP A 30 -4.46 -26.57 -6.67
CA ASP A 30 -3.52 -27.09 -7.66
C ASP A 30 -3.02 -25.92 -8.53
N ILE A 31 -1.89 -25.34 -8.13
CA ILE A 31 -1.34 -24.16 -8.81
C ILE A 31 -0.96 -24.44 -10.28
N PRO A 32 -0.35 -25.58 -10.65
CA PRO A 32 -0.12 -25.93 -12.05
C PRO A 32 -1.41 -25.99 -12.89
N LYS A 33 -2.47 -26.63 -12.40
CA LYS A 33 -3.76 -26.67 -13.09
C LYS A 33 -4.41 -25.30 -13.19
N LEU A 34 -4.35 -24.52 -12.11
CA LEU A 34 -4.80 -23.12 -12.13
C LEU A 34 -4.03 -22.32 -13.19
N TRP A 35 -2.71 -22.50 -13.28
CA TRP A 35 -1.90 -21.84 -14.31
C TRP A 35 -2.35 -22.20 -15.73
N ALA A 36 -2.64 -23.47 -15.99
CA ALA A 36 -3.08 -23.93 -17.29
C ALA A 36 -4.43 -23.29 -17.69
N ALA A 37 -5.40 -23.28 -16.77
CA ALA A 37 -6.80 -22.93 -17.02
C ALA A 37 -7.15 -21.45 -16.80
N ILE A 38 -6.35 -20.67 -16.08
CA ILE A 38 -6.71 -19.31 -15.68
C ILE A 38 -6.99 -18.40 -16.88
N PRO A 39 -8.18 -17.80 -16.95
CA PRO A 39 -8.50 -16.80 -17.97
C PRO A 39 -7.91 -15.45 -17.58
N VAL A 40 -7.09 -14.86 -18.43
CA VAL A 40 -6.60 -13.49 -18.27
C VAL A 40 -7.22 -12.60 -19.33
N MET A 41 -7.72 -11.44 -18.92
CA MET A 41 -8.29 -10.48 -19.86
C MET A 41 -7.21 -9.50 -20.35
N PRO A 42 -7.37 -8.94 -21.57
CA PRO A 42 -6.50 -7.89 -22.07
C PRO A 42 -6.51 -6.67 -21.14
N TYR A 43 -5.35 -6.02 -21.01
CA TYR A 43 -5.20 -4.85 -20.10
C TYR A 43 -6.14 -3.69 -20.44
N TRP A 44 -6.42 -3.47 -21.71
CA TRP A 44 -7.31 -2.41 -22.22
C TRP A 44 -8.81 -2.68 -22.03
N CYS A 45 -9.18 -3.89 -21.64
CA CYS A 45 -10.56 -4.23 -21.32
C CYS A 45 -10.98 -3.51 -20.04
N LEU A 46 -11.99 -2.64 -20.14
CA LEU A 46 -12.53 -1.87 -19.01
C LEU A 46 -13.61 -2.69 -18.28
N ALA A 47 -13.17 -3.73 -17.57
CA ALA A 47 -14.02 -4.63 -16.78
C ALA A 47 -13.29 -5.14 -15.55
N GLU A 48 -14.07 -5.66 -14.58
CA GLU A 48 -13.53 -6.45 -13.48
C GLU A 48 -13.03 -7.80 -13.98
N GLY A 49 -11.98 -8.32 -13.36
CA GLY A 49 -11.48 -9.65 -13.68
C GLY A 49 -9.99 -9.81 -13.46
N ILE A 50 -9.45 -10.88 -14.03
CA ILE A 50 -8.06 -11.27 -13.87
C ILE A 50 -7.21 -10.69 -15.00
N LEU A 51 -6.27 -9.79 -14.63
CA LEU A 51 -5.36 -9.16 -15.60
C LEU A 51 -4.09 -9.97 -15.84
N LYS A 52 -3.60 -10.66 -14.80
CA LYS A 52 -2.28 -11.26 -14.84
C LYS A 52 -2.17 -12.40 -13.86
N MET A 53 -1.42 -13.43 -14.23
CA MET A 53 -0.90 -14.43 -13.30
C MET A 53 0.60 -14.62 -13.51
N GLU A 54 1.31 -14.82 -12.40
CA GLU A 54 2.71 -15.22 -12.38
C GLU A 54 2.87 -16.48 -11.51
N HIS A 55 3.51 -17.50 -12.08
CA HIS A 55 3.87 -18.72 -11.37
C HIS A 55 5.22 -19.24 -11.87
N ASN A 56 6.09 -19.63 -10.95
CA ASN A 56 7.49 -19.96 -11.23
C ASN A 56 8.16 -18.90 -12.07
N MET A 57 8.77 -18.89 -13.05
CA MET A 57 9.34 -17.84 -13.88
C MET A 57 8.40 -17.36 -15.00
N ASN A 58 7.22 -17.99 -15.10
CA ASN A 58 6.27 -17.76 -16.19
C ASN A 58 5.27 -16.64 -15.83
N LYS A 59 4.76 -15.96 -16.87
CA LYS A 59 3.79 -14.87 -16.78
C LYS A 59 2.74 -15.00 -17.88
N LYS A 60 1.45 -14.89 -17.51
CA LYS A 60 0.31 -14.68 -18.40
C LYS A 60 -0.28 -13.31 -18.14
N GLY A 61 -0.65 -12.57 -19.18
CA GLY A 61 -1.27 -11.26 -19.05
C GLY A 61 -0.34 -10.12 -18.63
N MET A 62 -0.93 -8.95 -18.36
CA MET A 62 -0.22 -7.70 -18.10
C MET A 62 -0.99 -6.84 -17.08
N CYS A 63 -0.28 -6.06 -16.26
CA CYS A 63 -0.85 -5.10 -15.32
C CYS A 63 -0.18 -3.73 -15.45
N ARG A 64 -0.76 -2.69 -14.82
CA ARG A 64 -0.22 -1.32 -14.82
C ARG A 64 1.26 -1.27 -14.45
N HIS A 65 1.67 -2.04 -13.45
CA HIS A 65 3.06 -2.09 -13.00
C HIS A 65 4.02 -2.58 -14.10
N ASP A 66 3.58 -3.51 -14.95
CA ASP A 66 4.40 -3.99 -16.07
C ASP A 66 4.66 -2.93 -17.13
N ILE A 67 3.70 -2.02 -17.33
CA ILE A 67 3.77 -0.91 -18.29
C ILE A 67 4.69 0.19 -17.77
N MET A 68 4.61 0.50 -16.47
CA MET A 68 5.35 1.60 -15.85
C MET A 68 6.83 1.30 -15.62
N LEU A 69 7.23 0.03 -15.48
CA LEU A 69 8.61 -0.35 -15.21
C LEU A 69 9.41 -0.62 -16.48
N LYS A 70 10.46 0.17 -16.69
CA LYS A 70 11.39 0.02 -17.83
C LYS A 70 12.30 -1.22 -17.74
N ARG A 71 12.61 -1.72 -16.53
CA ARG A 71 13.47 -2.92 -16.33
C ARG A 71 13.01 -3.71 -15.11
N LYS A 72 12.90 -5.04 -15.23
CA LYS A 72 12.63 -5.95 -14.13
C LYS A 72 13.86 -6.78 -13.81
N LYS A 73 14.32 -6.75 -12.55
CA LYS A 73 15.20 -7.81 -12.03
C LYS A 73 14.36 -9.07 -11.83
N GLN A 74 14.77 -10.18 -12.43
CA GLN A 74 14.16 -11.47 -12.15
C GLN A 74 14.45 -11.86 -10.69
N LYS A 75 13.39 -12.04 -9.90
CA LYS A 75 13.49 -12.55 -8.52
C LYS A 75 13.10 -14.03 -8.54
N LYS A 76 13.83 -14.88 -7.81
CA LYS A 76 13.40 -16.25 -7.54
C LYS A 76 12.00 -16.23 -6.94
N LYS A 77 11.10 -17.06 -7.47
CA LYS A 77 9.72 -17.17 -7.00
C LYS A 77 9.49 -18.54 -6.38
N PHE A 78 8.61 -18.60 -5.40
CA PHE A 78 8.27 -19.85 -4.74
C PHE A 78 7.38 -20.68 -5.66
N TYR A 79 7.66 -21.99 -5.76
CA TYR A 79 6.93 -22.94 -6.60
C TYR A 79 5.50 -23.23 -6.08
N ASN A 80 5.28 -23.09 -4.76
CA ASN A 80 4.00 -23.32 -4.09
C ASN A 80 3.09 -22.09 -4.03
N GLN A 81 3.43 -21.03 -4.79
CA GLN A 81 2.73 -19.75 -4.81
C GLN A 81 2.42 -19.31 -6.24
N ALA A 82 1.23 -18.77 -6.45
CA ALA A 82 0.87 -17.98 -7.61
C ALA A 82 0.61 -16.52 -7.20
N THR A 83 1.00 -15.57 -8.05
CA THR A 83 0.65 -14.15 -7.89
C THR A 83 -0.33 -13.78 -8.99
N ILE A 84 -1.49 -13.30 -8.62
CA ILE A 84 -2.57 -12.91 -9.53
C ILE A 84 -2.87 -11.43 -9.33
N ILE A 85 -3.05 -10.68 -10.41
CA ILE A 85 -3.53 -9.30 -10.36
C ILE A 85 -5.00 -9.30 -10.78
N VAL A 86 -5.84 -8.88 -9.85
CA VAL A 86 -7.29 -8.74 -10.05
C VAL A 86 -7.61 -7.27 -10.19
N ARG A 87 -8.39 -6.92 -11.20
CA ARG A 87 -8.92 -5.57 -11.40
C ARG A 87 -10.32 -5.49 -10.82
N LEU A 88 -10.55 -4.43 -10.05
CA LEU A 88 -11.85 -4.07 -9.46
C LEU A 88 -12.28 -2.69 -9.93
N GLY A 89 -13.58 -2.50 -10.11
CA GLY A 89 -14.18 -1.18 -10.20
C GLY A 89 -14.31 -0.57 -8.79
N THR A 90 -13.92 0.67 -8.61
CA THR A 90 -14.05 1.36 -7.32
C THR A 90 -15.13 2.43 -7.33
N ASN A 91 -15.30 3.10 -8.45
CA ASN A 91 -16.34 4.10 -8.73
C ASN A 91 -16.54 4.18 -10.25
N GLU A 92 -17.49 4.98 -10.71
CA GLU A 92 -17.70 5.23 -12.15
C GLU A 92 -16.37 5.66 -12.80
N ASN A 93 -15.80 4.77 -13.63
CA ASN A 93 -14.55 4.94 -14.38
C ASN A 93 -13.22 4.82 -13.62
N GLU A 94 -13.18 4.48 -12.36
CA GLU A 94 -11.94 4.19 -11.67
C GLU A 94 -11.70 2.69 -11.49
N TRP A 95 -10.47 2.25 -11.78
CA TRP A 95 -10.05 0.86 -11.68
C TRP A 95 -8.91 0.71 -10.67
N LYS A 96 -9.02 -0.29 -9.80
CA LYS A 96 -7.97 -0.65 -8.85
C LYS A 96 -7.44 -2.06 -9.16
N GLU A 97 -6.12 -2.20 -9.13
CA GLU A 97 -5.45 -3.48 -9.28
C GLU A 97 -5.01 -3.99 -7.89
N VAL A 98 -5.48 -5.17 -7.54
CA VAL A 98 -5.17 -5.83 -6.27
C VAL A 98 -4.24 -7.01 -6.54
N ASN A 99 -3.16 -7.09 -5.78
CA ASN A 99 -2.23 -8.21 -5.84
C ASN A 99 -2.71 -9.31 -4.89
N VAL A 100 -3.10 -10.44 -5.46
CA VAL A 100 -3.56 -11.64 -4.75
C VAL A 100 -2.52 -12.74 -4.91
N LYS A 101 -1.96 -13.19 -3.82
CA LYS A 101 -1.11 -14.38 -3.77
C LYS A 101 -1.94 -15.55 -3.28
N LEU A 102 -1.93 -16.61 -4.05
CA LEU A 102 -2.53 -17.89 -3.69
C LEU A 102 -1.44 -18.91 -3.37
N PHE A 103 -1.63 -19.67 -2.32
CA PHE A 103 -0.72 -20.72 -1.90
C PHE A 103 -1.38 -22.09 -2.08
N SER A 104 -0.59 -23.12 -2.40
CA SER A 104 -1.10 -24.49 -2.65
C SER A 104 -1.91 -25.09 -1.49
N ASN A 105 -1.66 -24.63 -0.26
CA ASN A 105 -2.44 -25.04 0.92
C ASN A 105 -3.82 -24.35 1.04
N GLY A 106 -4.19 -23.48 0.11
CA GLY A 106 -5.42 -22.69 0.16
C GLY A 106 -5.29 -21.34 0.86
N GLY A 107 -4.11 -21.01 1.37
CA GLY A 107 -3.81 -19.71 1.94
C GLY A 107 -3.87 -18.59 0.89
N VAL A 108 -4.31 -17.41 1.31
CA VAL A 108 -4.41 -16.21 0.48
C VAL A 108 -3.71 -15.05 1.18
N GLN A 109 -2.95 -14.27 0.43
CA GLN A 109 -2.42 -12.98 0.89
C GLN A 109 -2.75 -11.91 -0.15
N MET A 110 -3.31 -10.80 0.29
CA MET A 110 -3.65 -9.68 -0.57
C MET A 110 -2.91 -8.42 -0.15
N THR A 111 -2.46 -7.64 -1.13
CA THR A 111 -1.81 -6.36 -0.93
C THR A 111 -2.32 -5.34 -1.93
N GLY A 112 -2.20 -4.05 -1.62
CA GLY A 112 -2.71 -2.97 -2.48
C GLY A 112 -4.19 -2.68 -2.28
N ILE A 113 -4.81 -3.19 -1.22
CA ILE A 113 -6.20 -2.91 -0.84
C ILE A 113 -6.28 -1.69 0.07
N LEU A 114 -7.41 -1.00 0.05
CA LEU A 114 -7.68 0.21 0.83
C LEU A 114 -8.73 -0.01 1.92
N SER A 115 -9.56 -1.05 1.78
CA SER A 115 -10.59 -1.44 2.74
C SER A 115 -10.76 -2.95 2.82
N GLU A 116 -11.44 -3.44 3.85
CA GLU A 116 -11.78 -4.87 3.97
C GLU A 116 -12.67 -5.35 2.83
N GLU A 117 -13.66 -4.53 2.44
CA GLU A 117 -14.61 -4.83 1.36
C GLU A 117 -13.87 -5.05 0.04
N MET A 118 -12.90 -4.18 -0.28
CA MET A 118 -12.07 -4.32 -1.47
C MET A 118 -11.28 -5.64 -1.45
N GLY A 119 -10.75 -6.03 -0.30
CA GLY A 119 -10.06 -7.31 -0.13
C GLY A 119 -10.99 -8.51 -0.37
N LYS A 120 -12.18 -8.52 0.23
CA LYS A 120 -13.19 -9.57 0.05
C LYS A 120 -13.69 -9.61 -1.40
N GLN A 121 -13.98 -8.46 -1.99
CA GLN A 121 -14.41 -8.33 -3.39
C GLN A 121 -13.36 -8.88 -4.36
N SER A 122 -12.06 -8.66 -4.12
CA SER A 122 -11.01 -9.16 -5.01
C SER A 122 -10.98 -10.68 -5.09
N ILE A 123 -11.21 -11.39 -3.98
CA ILE A 123 -11.33 -12.86 -3.98
C ILE A 123 -12.65 -13.30 -4.62
N MET A 124 -13.75 -12.61 -4.36
CA MET A 124 -15.03 -12.94 -5.00
C MET A 124 -14.95 -12.81 -6.52
N VAL A 125 -14.37 -11.72 -7.04
CA VAL A 125 -14.16 -11.54 -8.49
C VAL A 125 -13.26 -12.63 -9.06
N LEU A 126 -12.18 -12.98 -8.36
CA LEU A 126 -11.27 -14.05 -8.77
C LEU A 126 -12.00 -15.40 -8.87
N LEU A 127 -12.68 -15.83 -7.80
CA LEU A 127 -13.37 -17.13 -7.75
C LEU A 127 -14.54 -17.19 -8.74
N ARG A 128 -15.34 -16.11 -8.83
CA ARG A 128 -16.43 -15.99 -9.81
C ARG A 128 -15.91 -16.11 -11.23
N THR A 129 -14.85 -15.37 -11.59
CA THR A 129 -14.27 -15.40 -12.94
C THR A 129 -13.78 -16.81 -13.30
N LEU A 130 -13.17 -17.51 -12.35
CA LEU A 130 -12.72 -18.89 -12.56
C LEU A 130 -13.91 -19.84 -12.72
N LYS A 131 -14.93 -19.72 -11.87
CA LYS A 131 -16.14 -20.58 -11.94
C LYS A 131 -16.92 -20.39 -13.24
N GLU A 132 -17.00 -19.19 -13.76
CA GLU A 132 -17.73 -18.86 -14.99
C GLU A 132 -16.98 -19.27 -16.28
N LYS A 133 -15.64 -19.18 -16.26
CA LYS A 133 -14.84 -19.31 -17.49
C LYS A 133 -14.02 -20.60 -17.58
N VAL A 134 -13.90 -21.36 -16.50
CA VAL A 134 -13.22 -22.66 -16.47
C VAL A 134 -14.27 -23.76 -16.44
N PRO A 135 -14.13 -24.83 -17.25
CA PRO A 135 -15.03 -25.98 -17.21
C PRO A 135 -15.13 -26.56 -15.78
N ASP A 136 -16.33 -26.98 -15.36
CA ASP A 136 -16.62 -27.41 -13.98
C ASP A 136 -15.69 -28.54 -13.50
N ALA A 137 -15.38 -29.51 -14.37
CA ALA A 137 -14.45 -30.59 -14.05
C ALA A 137 -13.05 -30.02 -13.74
N ALA A 138 -12.51 -29.13 -14.57
CA ALA A 138 -11.21 -28.52 -14.36
C ALA A 138 -11.21 -27.59 -13.13
N TYR A 139 -12.32 -26.88 -12.88
CA TYR A 139 -12.49 -26.07 -11.67
C TYR A 139 -12.39 -26.90 -10.37
N LYS A 140 -13.06 -28.07 -10.33
CA LYS A 140 -12.98 -29.01 -9.21
C LYS A 140 -11.60 -29.67 -9.06
N GLU A 141 -10.86 -29.81 -10.13
CA GLU A 141 -9.47 -30.27 -10.06
C GLU A 141 -8.51 -29.19 -9.53
N ILE A 142 -8.76 -27.92 -9.84
CA ILE A 142 -8.01 -26.78 -9.29
C ILE A 142 -8.30 -26.60 -7.79
N PHE A 143 -9.59 -26.71 -7.42
CA PHE A 143 -10.12 -26.54 -6.07
C PHE A 143 -10.84 -27.82 -5.61
N PRO A 144 -10.12 -28.85 -5.17
CA PRO A 144 -10.74 -30.09 -4.73
C PRO A 144 -11.74 -29.82 -3.60
N PRO A 145 -13.01 -30.24 -3.76
CA PRO A 145 -14.02 -30.02 -2.74
C PRO A 145 -13.67 -30.79 -1.46
N THR A 146 -14.03 -30.21 -0.32
CA THR A 146 -13.88 -30.88 0.99
C THR A 146 -15.25 -31.00 1.65
N PRO A 147 -15.44 -31.90 2.63
CA PRO A 147 -16.75 -32.02 3.32
C PRO A 147 -17.20 -30.71 3.98
N ALA A 148 -16.27 -29.92 4.49
CA ALA A 148 -16.57 -28.62 5.12
C ALA A 148 -16.73 -27.48 4.10
N TYR A 149 -16.11 -27.60 2.94
CA TYR A 149 -16.13 -26.59 1.88
C TYR A 149 -16.30 -27.25 0.53
N PRO A 150 -17.55 -27.50 0.09
CA PRO A 150 -17.83 -28.06 -1.23
C PRO A 150 -17.41 -27.14 -2.37
N GLU A 151 -17.31 -25.85 -2.10
CA GLU A 151 -16.75 -24.83 -3.00
C GLU A 151 -15.76 -23.93 -2.25
N PRO A 152 -14.77 -23.34 -2.96
CA PRO A 152 -13.85 -22.39 -2.34
C PRO A 152 -14.59 -21.14 -1.89
N VAL A 153 -14.39 -20.78 -0.63
CA VAL A 153 -14.97 -19.56 0.00
C VAL A 153 -13.94 -18.91 0.90
N LEU A 154 -13.84 -17.59 0.85
CA LEU A 154 -12.92 -16.85 1.71
C LEU A 154 -13.36 -16.93 3.18
N TYR A 155 -12.51 -17.48 4.03
CA TYR A 155 -12.69 -17.49 5.48
C TYR A 155 -11.36 -17.18 6.20
N ARG A 156 -11.38 -17.01 7.52
CA ARG A 156 -10.22 -16.59 8.32
C ARG A 156 -9.56 -15.31 7.80
N TYR A 157 -10.37 -14.39 7.30
CA TYR A 157 -9.89 -13.10 6.85
C TYR A 157 -9.31 -12.30 8.01
N ALA A 158 -8.05 -11.85 7.90
CA ALA A 158 -7.38 -11.10 8.94
C ALA A 158 -6.48 -10.02 8.35
N ILE A 159 -6.60 -8.79 8.87
CA ILE A 159 -5.68 -7.71 8.56
C ILE A 159 -4.36 -7.96 9.26
N GLN A 160 -3.27 -7.99 8.51
CA GLN A 160 -1.91 -8.19 9.02
C GLN A 160 -1.16 -6.87 9.18
N LEU A 161 -1.44 -5.92 8.30
CA LEU A 161 -0.75 -4.65 8.26
C LEU A 161 -1.64 -3.57 7.66
N VAL A 162 -1.70 -2.42 8.33
CA VAL A 162 -2.27 -1.18 7.80
C VAL A 162 -1.14 -0.17 7.66
N ASN A 163 -1.04 0.43 6.47
CA ASN A 163 -0.18 1.59 6.19
C ASN A 163 -1.05 2.81 5.96
N SER A 164 -0.67 3.91 6.56
CA SER A 164 -1.36 5.18 6.42
C SER A 164 -0.37 6.33 6.27
N ASP A 165 -0.83 7.41 5.70
CA ASP A 165 -0.06 8.65 5.56
C ASP A 165 -0.94 9.89 5.76
N TYR A 166 -0.31 10.99 6.14
CA TYR A 166 -0.94 12.30 6.26
C TYR A 166 0.14 13.41 6.24
N SER A 167 -0.27 14.66 6.33
CA SER A 167 0.62 15.82 6.34
C SER A 167 0.25 16.79 7.46
N ILE A 168 1.25 17.45 8.01
CA ILE A 168 1.07 18.56 8.96
C ILE A 168 1.23 19.94 8.30
N GLY A 169 1.39 19.98 6.98
CA GLY A 169 1.39 21.21 6.18
C GLY A 169 2.67 22.03 6.23
N VAL A 170 3.63 21.71 7.11
CA VAL A 170 4.85 22.48 7.33
C VAL A 170 6.08 21.58 7.40
N PRO A 171 7.25 22.04 6.89
CA PRO A 171 8.50 21.31 7.05
C PRO A 171 8.93 21.23 8.52
N VAL A 172 9.53 20.10 8.90
CA VAL A 172 9.97 19.86 10.29
C VAL A 172 11.47 19.66 10.41
N ARG A 173 12.00 20.02 11.57
CA ARG A 173 13.36 19.68 12.04
C ARG A 173 13.33 18.29 12.65
N ARG A 174 13.71 17.28 11.86
CA ARG A 174 13.66 15.87 12.26
C ARG A 174 14.52 15.57 13.47
N ASP A 175 15.70 16.19 13.55
CA ASP A 175 16.64 16.06 14.69
C ASP A 175 16.00 16.54 15.99
N ARG A 176 15.28 17.67 15.98
CA ARG A 176 14.57 18.18 17.14
C ARG A 176 13.43 17.30 17.56
N LEU A 177 12.60 16.89 16.57
CA LEU A 177 11.47 16.01 16.82
C LEU A 177 11.92 14.65 17.39
N HIS A 178 13.02 14.08 16.87
CA HIS A 178 13.64 12.88 17.41
C HIS A 178 14.04 13.05 18.89
N LYS A 179 14.72 14.16 19.23
CA LYS A 179 15.11 14.47 20.63
C LYS A 179 13.88 14.57 21.54
N ILE A 180 12.83 15.25 21.10
CA ILE A 180 11.58 15.38 21.84
C ILE A 180 10.96 13.99 22.10
N PHE A 181 10.85 13.15 21.09
CA PHE A 181 10.33 11.78 21.28
C PHE A 181 11.11 10.98 22.31
N VAL A 182 12.44 11.04 22.30
CA VAL A 182 13.30 10.30 23.22
C VAL A 182 13.33 10.93 24.61
N GLN A 183 13.57 12.23 24.70
CA GLN A 183 13.85 12.90 25.97
C GLN A 183 12.57 13.21 26.76
N ASN A 184 11.52 13.72 26.08
CA ASN A 184 10.31 14.17 26.76
C ASN A 184 9.27 13.03 26.90
N TYR A 185 9.16 12.16 25.87
CA TYR A 185 8.13 11.14 25.80
C TYR A 185 8.66 9.71 25.98
N LYS A 186 9.98 9.54 26.14
CA LYS A 186 10.65 8.25 26.35
C LYS A 186 10.35 7.20 25.29
N LEU A 187 9.90 7.62 24.10
CA LEU A 187 9.62 6.73 22.99
C LEU A 187 10.93 6.17 22.42
N PHE A 188 10.89 4.90 22.00
CA PHE A 188 12.01 4.34 21.25
C PHE A 188 12.02 4.96 19.85
N SER A 189 13.03 5.75 19.56
CA SER A 189 13.15 6.48 18.30
C SER A 189 14.59 6.46 17.81
N THR A 190 14.78 6.31 16.49
CA THR A 190 16.07 6.40 15.81
C THR A 190 15.97 7.37 14.65
N PHE A 191 17.07 8.10 14.39
CA PHE A 191 17.16 9.02 13.28
C PHE A 191 18.57 9.02 12.70
N GLU A 192 18.72 8.35 11.56
CA GLU A 192 19.94 8.25 10.77
C GLU A 192 19.60 8.60 9.32
N SER A 193 19.79 9.87 8.95
CA SER A 193 19.34 10.41 7.66
C SER A 193 19.94 9.72 6.44
N ASP A 194 21.11 9.12 6.59
CA ASP A 194 21.82 8.44 5.51
C ASP A 194 21.27 7.04 5.22
N ILE A 195 20.63 6.43 6.23
CA ILE A 195 19.99 5.11 6.11
C ILE A 195 18.49 5.26 5.81
N TYR A 196 17.81 6.13 6.56
CA TYR A 196 16.37 6.35 6.43
C TYR A 196 16.00 7.80 6.66
N GLN A 197 15.32 8.40 5.70
CA GLN A 197 14.99 9.83 5.70
C GLN A 197 13.89 10.23 6.70
N GLY A 198 13.12 9.30 7.26
CA GLY A 198 12.14 9.53 8.31
C GLY A 198 12.73 9.34 9.70
N VAL A 199 12.18 10.00 10.70
CA VAL A 199 12.43 9.65 12.11
C VAL A 199 11.68 8.34 12.38
N ASN A 200 12.38 7.28 12.76
CA ASN A 200 11.76 5.96 12.99
C ASN A 200 11.41 5.81 14.47
N THR A 201 10.15 6.06 14.81
CA THR A 201 9.66 6.03 16.20
C THR A 201 8.71 4.87 16.40
N LYS A 202 8.94 4.08 17.46
CA LYS A 202 8.10 2.95 17.85
C LYS A 202 7.10 3.37 18.89
N TYR A 203 5.83 3.10 18.61
CA TYR A 203 4.70 3.34 19.47
C TYR A 203 4.07 2.00 19.83
N PHE A 204 4.06 1.66 21.13
CA PHE A 204 3.47 0.42 21.61
C PHE A 204 1.99 0.64 21.92
N VAL A 205 1.13 -0.05 21.22
CA VAL A 205 -0.31 -0.09 21.45
C VAL A 205 -0.66 -1.28 22.33
N ASN A 206 -1.48 -1.06 23.35
CA ASN A 206 -2.06 -2.12 24.17
C ASN A 206 -3.32 -1.62 24.87
N GLU A 207 -4.47 -2.24 24.60
CA GLU A 207 -5.77 -1.89 25.17
C GLU A 207 -5.81 -2.08 26.70
N LYS A 208 -5.00 -2.99 27.25
CA LYS A 208 -4.85 -3.25 28.69
C LYS A 208 -3.68 -2.51 29.32
N ARG A 209 -3.13 -1.50 28.64
CA ARG A 209 -2.03 -0.70 29.19
C ARG A 209 -2.44 -0.06 30.51
N PRO A 210 -1.63 -0.18 31.59
CA PRO A 210 -1.88 0.50 32.87
C PRO A 210 -1.96 2.02 32.66
N LEU A 211 -2.91 2.69 33.33
CA LEU A 211 -3.11 4.14 33.25
C LEU A 211 -1.88 4.94 33.70
N THR A 212 -1.03 4.34 34.54
CA THR A 212 0.24 4.93 34.98
C THR A 212 1.33 4.91 33.90
N THR A 213 1.15 4.12 32.85
CA THR A 213 2.12 4.04 31.76
C THR A 213 1.79 5.10 30.69
N MET A 214 2.79 5.89 30.30
CA MET A 214 2.64 6.88 29.24
C MET A 214 2.20 6.20 27.92
N PRO A 215 1.35 6.85 27.12
CA PRO A 215 0.98 6.35 25.80
C PRO A 215 2.22 6.08 24.93
N GLY A 216 2.15 5.01 24.14
CA GLY A 216 3.25 4.60 23.27
C GLY A 216 4.37 3.80 23.93
N LEU A 217 4.33 3.63 25.26
CA LEU A 217 5.28 2.78 25.97
C LEU A 217 4.67 1.40 26.31
N CYS A 218 5.53 0.39 26.38
CA CYS A 218 5.12 -0.91 26.87
C CYS A 218 4.97 -0.87 28.39
N GLY A 219 3.74 -1.11 28.90
CA GLY A 219 3.44 -1.18 30.34
C GLY A 219 3.36 -2.62 30.88
N CYS A 220 3.88 -3.59 30.16
CA CYS A 220 3.88 -4.99 30.58
C CYS A 220 4.98 -5.28 31.57
N PRO A 221 4.83 -6.29 32.46
CA PRO A 221 5.85 -6.68 33.43
C PRO A 221 7.22 -6.98 32.79
N THR A 222 7.20 -7.52 31.58
CA THR A 222 8.39 -7.70 30.74
C THR A 222 8.20 -6.96 29.42
N LEU A 223 9.26 -6.37 28.88
CA LEU A 223 9.21 -5.64 27.60
C LEU A 223 8.77 -6.57 26.48
N CYS A 224 7.71 -6.18 25.78
CA CYS A 224 7.16 -6.94 24.66
C CYS A 224 8.01 -6.80 23.39
N SER A 225 8.04 -7.84 22.55
CA SER A 225 8.62 -7.79 21.18
C SER A 225 7.87 -6.83 20.24
N GLY A 226 6.63 -6.46 20.60
CA GLY A 226 5.77 -5.62 19.75
C GLY A 226 5.11 -6.34 18.58
N SER A 227 5.20 -7.67 18.54
CA SER A 227 4.62 -8.50 17.47
C SER A 227 3.20 -9.01 17.79
N GLY A 228 2.68 -8.69 18.97
CA GLY A 228 1.37 -9.12 19.45
C GLY A 228 0.19 -8.45 18.73
N THR A 229 -0.99 -8.61 19.30
CA THR A 229 -2.25 -8.02 18.80
C THR A 229 -2.52 -6.64 19.41
N GLY A 230 -1.97 -6.35 20.58
CA GLY A 230 -2.27 -5.12 21.34
C GLY A 230 -3.52 -5.22 22.20
N THR A 231 -4.11 -6.40 22.39
CA THR A 231 -5.37 -6.58 23.12
C THR A 231 -5.16 -7.03 24.57
N GLU A 232 -4.00 -7.64 24.89
CA GLU A 232 -3.72 -8.20 26.20
C GLU A 232 -2.33 -7.80 26.70
N LEU A 233 -2.13 -7.80 28.04
CA LEU A 233 -0.81 -7.63 28.63
C LEU A 233 0.15 -8.73 28.14
N GLY A 234 1.40 -8.35 27.84
CA GLY A 234 2.38 -9.24 27.22
C GLY A 234 2.25 -9.35 25.69
N SER A 235 1.19 -8.78 25.10
CA SER A 235 0.88 -8.87 23.66
C SER A 235 0.82 -7.49 22.96
N CYS A 236 1.71 -6.56 23.33
CA CYS A 236 1.75 -5.25 22.70
C CYS A 236 1.94 -5.33 21.19
N LYS A 237 1.29 -4.42 20.46
CA LYS A 237 1.51 -4.21 19.02
C LYS A 237 2.38 -2.96 18.82
N THR A 238 3.51 -3.12 18.15
CA THR A 238 4.32 -1.97 17.76
C THR A 238 3.82 -1.37 16.46
N VAL A 239 3.52 -0.08 16.53
CA VAL A 239 3.22 0.77 15.38
C VAL A 239 4.43 1.68 15.15
N THR A 240 4.82 1.87 13.91
CA THR A 240 5.92 2.76 13.54
C THR A 240 5.36 4.08 13.06
N ILE A 241 5.80 5.17 13.64
CA ILE A 241 5.52 6.55 13.23
C ILE A 241 6.78 7.12 12.59
N ALA A 242 6.68 7.57 11.34
CA ALA A 242 7.82 8.09 10.60
C ALA A 242 7.54 9.50 10.04
N PRO A 243 7.88 10.56 10.78
CA PRO A 243 7.88 11.93 10.28
C PRO A 243 9.03 12.18 9.29
N PHE A 244 8.72 12.84 8.17
CA PHE A 244 9.67 13.28 7.16
C PHE A 244 9.87 14.79 7.19
N GLN A 245 11.00 15.26 6.68
CA GLN A 245 11.34 16.69 6.65
C GLN A 245 10.28 17.57 5.99
N THR A 246 9.56 17.05 5.01
CA THR A 246 8.49 17.76 4.28
C THR A 246 7.22 17.99 5.11
N GLY A 247 7.15 17.46 6.34
CA GLY A 247 5.93 17.45 7.13
C GLY A 247 4.94 16.34 6.76
N LYS A 248 5.33 15.43 5.89
CA LYS A 248 4.58 14.17 5.69
C LYS A 248 4.93 13.18 6.78
N LEU A 249 3.93 12.43 7.23
CA LEU A 249 4.09 11.36 8.20
C LEU A 249 3.51 10.06 7.65
N ILE A 250 4.18 8.96 7.97
CA ILE A 250 3.70 7.61 7.72
C ILE A 250 3.47 6.94 9.07
N ILE A 251 2.31 6.28 9.23
CA ILE A 251 2.03 5.40 10.37
C ILE A 251 1.78 4.01 9.82
N THR A 252 2.57 3.02 10.27
CA THR A 252 2.55 1.68 9.73
C THR A 252 2.75 0.62 10.80
N GLY A 253 2.31 -0.61 10.53
CA GLY A 253 2.54 -1.74 11.43
C GLY A 253 1.32 -2.15 12.24
N ALA A 254 0.27 -1.35 12.30
CA ALA A 254 -0.96 -1.68 12.98
C ALA A 254 -1.73 -2.83 12.30
N ARG A 255 -2.60 -3.48 13.05
CA ARG A 255 -3.54 -4.49 12.56
C ARG A 255 -4.98 -3.98 12.51
N THR A 256 -5.29 -2.87 13.20
CA THR A 256 -6.61 -2.24 13.21
C THR A 256 -6.52 -0.76 12.93
N LEU A 257 -7.63 -0.18 12.47
CA LEU A 257 -7.73 1.27 12.28
C LEU A 257 -7.65 2.02 13.62
N ALA A 258 -8.18 1.45 14.70
CA ALA A 258 -8.11 2.04 16.04
C ALA A 258 -6.66 2.21 16.50
N GLN A 259 -5.78 1.22 16.24
CA GLN A 259 -4.36 1.31 16.57
C GLN A 259 -3.64 2.41 15.77
N ILE A 260 -4.02 2.63 14.51
CA ILE A 260 -3.50 3.74 13.70
C ILE A 260 -3.99 5.06 14.26
N GLN A 261 -5.27 5.15 14.60
CA GLN A 261 -5.90 6.37 15.11
C GLN A 261 -5.27 6.82 16.44
N GLU A 262 -5.06 5.88 17.38
CA GLU A 262 -4.37 6.16 18.66
C GLU A 262 -2.98 6.76 18.42
N ALA A 263 -2.19 6.15 17.54
CA ALA A 263 -0.85 6.65 17.22
C ALA A 263 -0.89 8.03 16.51
N TYR A 264 -1.86 8.25 15.62
CA TYR A 264 -2.08 9.52 14.94
C TYR A 264 -2.43 10.64 15.91
N GLU A 265 -3.37 10.43 16.80
CA GLU A 265 -3.78 11.43 17.80
C GLU A 265 -2.62 11.79 18.73
N TYR A 266 -1.90 10.79 19.20
CA TYR A 266 -0.79 10.99 20.12
C TYR A 266 0.37 11.76 19.47
N VAL A 267 0.80 11.40 18.28
CA VAL A 267 1.89 12.11 17.62
C VAL A 267 1.50 13.54 17.26
N ASN A 268 0.24 13.78 16.87
CA ASN A 268 -0.25 15.12 16.58
C ASN A 268 -0.33 16.01 17.82
N MET A 269 -0.69 15.45 18.96
CA MET A 269 -0.61 16.15 20.25
C MET A 269 0.84 16.59 20.54
N ILE A 270 1.82 15.73 20.33
CA ILE A 270 3.24 16.07 20.52
C ILE A 270 3.67 17.17 19.53
N ILE A 271 3.36 17.01 18.25
CA ILE A 271 3.72 17.96 17.20
C ILE A 271 3.11 19.35 17.48
N THR A 272 1.85 19.39 17.86
CA THR A 272 1.17 20.66 18.17
C THR A 272 1.77 21.33 19.40
N LYS A 273 2.05 20.56 20.45
CA LYS A 273 2.65 21.07 21.69
C LYS A 273 4.06 21.67 21.48
N HIS A 274 4.83 21.09 20.57
CA HIS A 274 6.23 21.48 20.33
C HIS A 274 6.42 22.17 18.97
N ALA A 275 5.34 22.71 18.38
CA ALA A 275 5.35 23.29 17.04
C ALA A 275 6.46 24.32 16.82
N GLU A 276 6.67 25.23 17.78
CA GLU A 276 7.68 26.30 17.70
C GLU A 276 9.12 25.76 17.61
N GLU A 277 9.40 24.63 18.29
CA GLU A 277 10.72 24.01 18.28
C GLU A 277 11.01 23.21 17.01
N ILE A 278 9.98 22.57 16.45
CA ILE A 278 10.12 21.59 15.38
C ILE A 278 9.86 22.17 13.98
N ILE A 279 9.11 23.27 13.85
CA ILE A 279 8.87 23.86 12.53
C ILE A 279 10.19 24.41 11.99
N ARG A 280 10.50 24.03 10.76
CA ARG A 280 11.62 24.60 10.01
C ARG A 280 11.15 25.88 9.34
N PRO A 281 11.80 27.04 9.62
CA PRO A 281 11.50 28.27 8.88
C PRO A 281 11.62 28.01 7.38
N LEU A 282 10.63 28.42 6.61
CA LEU A 282 10.75 28.43 5.16
C LEU A 282 11.88 29.40 4.79
N PRO A 283 12.79 29.04 3.89
CA PRO A 283 13.71 30.01 3.35
C PRO A 283 12.89 31.17 2.74
N PRO A 284 13.34 32.42 2.88
CA PRO A 284 12.65 33.53 2.22
C PRO A 284 12.43 33.16 0.77
N SER A 285 11.21 33.36 0.29
CA SER A 285 10.86 33.06 -1.11
C SER A 285 11.86 33.80 -1.99
N ARG A 286 12.69 33.07 -2.74
CA ARG A 286 13.46 33.71 -3.79
C ARG A 286 12.46 34.40 -4.69
N PRO A 287 12.62 35.74 -4.96
CA PRO A 287 11.77 36.36 -5.96
C PRO A 287 11.84 35.49 -7.21
N MET A 288 10.68 35.09 -7.72
CA MET A 288 10.65 34.35 -8.99
C MET A 288 11.44 35.19 -9.99
N PRO A 289 12.42 34.62 -10.70
CA PRO A 289 13.06 35.32 -11.77
C PRO A 289 11.95 35.85 -12.67
N GLU A 290 11.91 37.15 -12.89
CA GLU A 290 10.98 37.76 -13.85
C GLU A 290 11.05 36.88 -15.11
N LYS A 291 9.89 36.38 -15.52
CA LYS A 291 9.82 35.64 -16.79
C LYS A 291 10.39 36.58 -17.83
N ILE A 292 11.62 36.32 -18.28
CA ILE A 292 12.17 36.93 -19.46
C ILE A 292 11.19 36.56 -20.57
N VAL A 293 10.31 37.48 -20.94
CA VAL A 293 9.46 37.36 -22.09
C VAL A 293 10.44 37.38 -23.28
N SER A 294 10.95 36.21 -23.65
CA SER A 294 11.66 36.08 -24.89
C SER A 294 10.66 36.43 -25.97
N LYS A 295 10.88 37.59 -26.62
CA LYS A 295 10.19 37.94 -27.87
C LYS A 295 10.40 36.74 -28.78
N LYS A 296 9.38 35.88 -28.92
CA LYS A 296 9.36 34.87 -29.96
C LYS A 296 9.40 35.61 -31.28
N ASN A 297 10.51 35.45 -31.98
CA ASN A 297 10.57 35.76 -33.40
C ASN A 297 9.47 34.95 -34.12
N GLU A 298 8.45 35.65 -34.56
CA GLU A 298 7.53 35.15 -35.56
C GLU A 298 8.36 34.86 -36.81
N SER A 299 8.50 33.62 -37.15
CA SER A 299 8.74 33.06 -38.48
C SER A 299 9.46 31.71 -38.43
N ARG A 300 8.66 30.65 -38.41
CA ARG A 300 8.95 29.43 -39.15
C ARG A 300 7.72 28.52 -39.08
N TRP A 301 6.86 28.66 -40.04
CA TRP A 301 5.87 27.64 -40.35
C TRP A 301 6.58 26.40 -40.88
N ILE A 302 6.65 25.33 -40.10
CA ILE A 302 7.03 24.02 -40.56
C ILE A 302 5.76 23.44 -41.20
N THR A 303 5.74 23.40 -42.50
CA THR A 303 4.72 22.68 -43.30
C THR A 303 4.81 21.19 -42.96
N HIS A 304 3.69 20.63 -42.52
CA HIS A 304 3.54 19.18 -42.35
C HIS A 304 3.67 18.50 -43.74
N PRO A 305 4.42 17.38 -43.85
CA PRO A 305 4.38 16.56 -45.03
C PRO A 305 3.01 15.88 -45.12
N SER A 306 2.43 15.89 -46.32
CA SER A 306 1.16 15.26 -46.67
C SER A 306 1.19 13.74 -46.47
N PRO A 307 0.09 13.10 -46.11
CA PRO A 307 0.02 11.66 -45.94
C PRO A 307 0.02 10.95 -47.28
N ARG A 308 1.14 10.33 -47.65
CA ARG A 308 1.16 9.32 -48.75
C ARG A 308 1.76 8.02 -48.21
N HIS A 309 1.00 6.95 -48.51
CA HIS A 309 1.28 5.52 -48.31
C HIS A 309 0.86 4.92 -46.97
N MET A 310 -0.44 4.69 -46.82
CA MET A 310 -0.92 3.47 -46.17
C MET A 310 -0.81 2.33 -47.18
N GLN A 311 0.13 1.40 -46.96
CA GLN A 311 0.11 0.09 -47.62
C GLN A 311 -0.86 -0.82 -46.87
N GLU A 312 -1.85 -1.32 -47.58
CA GLU A 312 -2.77 -2.36 -47.13
C GLU A 312 -2.01 -3.64 -46.84
N PHE A 313 -2.09 -4.13 -45.58
CA PHE A 313 -1.70 -5.48 -45.26
C PHE A 313 -2.92 -6.39 -45.38
N THR A 314 -2.94 -7.18 -46.44
CA THR A 314 -3.89 -8.27 -46.64
C THR A 314 -3.52 -9.45 -45.75
N PHE A 315 -4.41 -9.85 -44.86
CA PHE A 315 -4.28 -11.10 -44.11
C PHE A 315 -4.64 -12.26 -45.03
N VAL A 316 -3.68 -13.15 -45.25
CA VAL A 316 -3.92 -14.48 -45.84
C VAL A 316 -4.24 -15.43 -44.71
N THR A 317 -5.45 -15.98 -44.69
CA THR A 317 -5.87 -17.11 -43.88
C THR A 317 -5.31 -18.41 -44.46
N ALA A 318 -4.64 -19.19 -43.64
CA ALA A 318 -4.44 -20.63 -43.76
C ALA A 318 -4.42 -21.26 -42.39
#